data_6c50fbeebc3804218a88a133a4b9b461
#
_entry.id   6c50fbeebc3804218a88a133a4b9b461
#
_cell.length_a   1.000
_cell.length_b   1.000
_cell.length_c   1.000
_cell.angle_alpha   90.00
_cell.angle_beta   90.00
_cell.angle_gamma   90.00
#
_symmetry.space_group_name_H-M   'P 1'
#
loop_
_entity.id
_entity.type
_entity.pdbx_description
1 polymer ?
#
loop_
_entity_poly.entity_id
_entity_poly.type
_entity_poly.pdbx_seq_one_letter_code
_entity_poly.pdbx_strand_id
1 'polypeptide(L)'
;MQATIMIISPVLRAVVGAPYARAVYANEGLPVDPCAGKACTALVRGIIAFGVFISVAKLRENPHVSAGRAPLVVNVSGGQWWWEIDTYEIAMGQEVESCVKTEDVTHGTDIYAPDMTLVAQVQAMPSYTSKLAHTSDKPGTYQFLCMEFCGIAHHDMVNEFDLLEASQWLMQHSKLKRARKKTHTLL
;
A
#
# COMPACT_ATOMS: atom_id res chain seq x y z
N MET A 1 -9.79 -13.75 2.92
CA MET A 1 -10.36 -12.47 2.48
C MET A 1 -10.90 -12.52 1.03
N GLN A 2 -10.19 -13.02 0.03
CA GLN A 2 -10.69 -13.14 -1.36
C GLN A 2 -11.97 -13.98 -1.50
N ALA A 3 -12.07 -15.13 -0.82
CA ALA A 3 -13.26 -15.99 -0.89
C ALA A 3 -14.54 -15.29 -0.39
N THR A 4 -14.44 -14.44 0.63
CA THR A 4 -15.58 -13.70 1.17
C THR A 4 -16.10 -12.65 0.17
N ILE A 5 -15.19 -11.98 -0.54
CA ILE A 5 -15.55 -11.01 -1.59
C ILE A 5 -16.22 -11.70 -2.78
N MET A 6 -15.74 -12.89 -3.16
CA MET A 6 -16.33 -13.66 -4.26
C MET A 6 -17.75 -14.14 -3.98
N ILE A 7 -18.12 -14.36 -2.72
CA ILE A 7 -19.49 -14.77 -2.34
C ILE A 7 -20.40 -13.56 -2.17
N ILE A 8 -19.91 -12.46 -1.60
CA ILE A 8 -20.71 -11.24 -1.35
C ILE A 8 -21.09 -10.55 -2.67
N SER A 9 -20.20 -10.53 -3.65
CA SER A 9 -20.44 -9.83 -4.93
C SER A 9 -21.65 -10.37 -5.71
N PRO A 10 -21.81 -11.68 -5.96
CA PRO A 10 -22.99 -12.19 -6.67
C PRO A 10 -24.28 -12.06 -5.87
N VAL A 11 -24.23 -12.21 -4.54
CA VAL A 11 -25.40 -12.00 -3.67
C VAL A 11 -25.85 -10.55 -3.72
N LEU A 12 -24.94 -9.59 -3.64
CA LEU A 12 -25.27 -8.17 -3.74
C LEU A 12 -25.86 -7.82 -5.13
N ARG A 13 -25.30 -8.38 -6.20
CA ARG A 13 -25.85 -8.22 -7.57
C ARG A 13 -27.27 -8.81 -7.71
N ALA A 14 -27.54 -9.96 -7.10
CA ALA A 14 -28.87 -10.57 -7.14
C ALA A 14 -29.88 -9.78 -6.30
N VAL A 15 -29.50 -9.34 -5.11
CA VAL A 15 -30.41 -8.64 -4.18
C VAL A 15 -30.72 -7.21 -4.62
N VAL A 16 -29.76 -6.51 -5.19
CA VAL A 16 -29.91 -5.11 -5.61
C VAL A 16 -30.17 -4.99 -7.11
N GLY A 17 -29.46 -5.76 -7.93
CA GLY A 17 -29.52 -5.67 -9.39
C GLY A 17 -30.79 -6.23 -10.00
N ALA A 18 -31.36 -7.32 -9.47
CA ALA A 18 -32.56 -7.90 -9.99
C ALA A 18 -33.82 -7.02 -9.79
N PRO A 19 -34.05 -6.44 -8.60
CA PRO A 19 -35.16 -5.47 -8.43
C PRO A 19 -34.95 -4.21 -9.25
N TYR A 20 -33.72 -3.71 -9.37
CA TYR A 20 -33.40 -2.54 -10.19
C TYR A 20 -33.66 -2.81 -11.68
N ALA A 21 -33.16 -3.93 -12.21
CA ALA A 21 -33.39 -4.31 -13.58
C ALA A 21 -34.89 -4.46 -13.86
N ARG A 22 -35.65 -5.08 -12.95
CA ARG A 22 -37.10 -5.21 -13.07
C ARG A 22 -37.81 -3.87 -13.08
N ALA A 23 -37.39 -2.91 -12.26
CA ALA A 23 -37.92 -1.55 -12.24
C ALA A 23 -37.64 -0.76 -13.51
N VAL A 24 -36.42 -0.95 -14.09
CA VAL A 24 -35.97 -0.25 -15.31
C VAL A 24 -36.60 -0.85 -16.58
N TYR A 25 -36.73 -2.19 -16.66
CA TYR A 25 -37.19 -2.87 -17.87
C TYR A 25 -38.70 -3.19 -17.90
N ALA A 26 -39.36 -3.21 -16.75
CA ALA A 26 -40.82 -3.27 -16.69
C ALA A 26 -41.36 -1.86 -16.90
N ASN A 27 -41.56 -1.49 -18.16
CA ASN A 27 -42.05 -0.17 -18.57
C ASN A 27 -43.58 0.01 -18.30
N GLU A 28 -44.11 -0.77 -17.37
CA GLU A 28 -45.47 -0.64 -16.89
C GLU A 28 -45.43 0.06 -15.53
N GLY A 29 -46.24 1.13 -15.39
CA GLY A 29 -46.39 1.88 -14.16
C GLY A 29 -46.77 0.97 -12.99
N LEU A 30 -45.80 0.30 -12.40
CA LEU A 30 -45.99 -0.46 -11.18
C LEU A 30 -46.49 0.51 -10.10
N PRO A 31 -47.59 0.20 -9.43
CA PRO A 31 -48.00 0.98 -8.27
C PRO A 31 -46.83 0.98 -7.27
N VAL A 32 -46.22 2.14 -7.07
CA VAL A 32 -45.12 2.29 -6.12
C VAL A 32 -45.71 2.10 -4.73
N ASP A 33 -45.52 0.91 -4.16
CA ASP A 33 -45.86 0.67 -2.78
C ASP A 33 -44.99 1.58 -1.90
N PRO A 34 -45.58 2.58 -1.23
CA PRO A 34 -44.82 3.53 -0.42
C PRO A 34 -44.10 2.85 0.75
N CYS A 35 -44.55 1.66 1.15
CA CYS A 35 -43.92 0.86 2.18
C CYS A 35 -42.67 0.15 1.68
N ALA A 36 -42.74 -0.41 0.46
CA ALA A 36 -41.59 -1.03 -0.22
C ALA A 36 -40.49 0.03 -0.51
N GLY A 37 -40.90 1.24 -0.92
CA GLY A 37 -39.94 2.36 -1.11
C GLY A 37 -39.21 2.76 0.16
N LYS A 38 -39.89 2.83 1.29
CA LYS A 38 -39.27 3.12 2.60
C LYS A 38 -38.35 2.01 3.07
N ALA A 39 -38.76 0.74 2.89
CA ALA A 39 -37.94 -0.41 3.25
C ALA A 39 -36.67 -0.47 2.39
N CYS A 40 -36.75 -0.24 1.10
CA CYS A 40 -35.61 -0.18 0.19
C CYS A 40 -34.66 0.95 0.55
N THR A 41 -35.19 2.15 0.85
CA THR A 41 -34.39 3.30 1.29
C THR A 41 -33.68 3.02 2.62
N ALA A 42 -34.33 2.39 3.57
CA ALA A 42 -33.74 2.00 4.86
C ALA A 42 -32.62 0.98 4.67
N LEU A 43 -32.82 -0.02 3.79
CA LEU A 43 -31.81 -1.02 3.47
C LEU A 43 -30.58 -0.38 2.83
N VAL A 44 -30.75 0.48 1.82
CA VAL A 44 -29.63 1.18 1.16
C VAL A 44 -28.86 2.05 2.15
N ARG A 45 -29.55 2.81 3.00
CA ARG A 45 -28.91 3.60 4.05
C ARG A 45 -28.13 2.73 5.04
N GLY A 46 -28.69 1.59 5.43
CA GLY A 46 -28.03 0.61 6.29
C GLY A 46 -26.73 0.07 5.67
N ILE A 47 -26.77 -0.30 4.39
CA ILE A 47 -25.58 -0.79 3.66
C ILE A 47 -24.50 0.30 3.57
N ILE A 48 -24.89 1.53 3.24
CA ILE A 48 -23.96 2.66 3.17
C ILE A 48 -23.35 2.93 4.55
N ALA A 49 -24.16 3.04 5.60
CA ALA A 49 -23.68 3.28 6.96
C ALA A 49 -22.72 2.19 7.44
N PHE A 50 -23.02 0.92 7.16
CA PHE A 50 -22.18 -0.22 7.49
C PHE A 50 -20.85 -0.19 6.69
N GLY A 51 -20.89 0.12 5.40
CA GLY A 51 -19.71 0.27 4.56
C GLY A 51 -18.80 1.39 5.06
N VAL A 52 -19.37 2.56 5.39
CA VAL A 52 -18.63 3.69 5.98
C VAL A 52 -18.03 3.29 7.34
N PHE A 53 -18.80 2.62 8.19
CA PHE A 53 -18.30 2.16 9.49
C PHE A 53 -17.09 1.23 9.37
N ILE A 54 -17.17 0.22 8.49
CA ILE A 54 -16.04 -0.70 8.23
C ILE A 54 -14.84 0.06 7.66
N SER A 55 -15.06 0.98 6.71
CA SER A 55 -13.99 1.76 6.11
C SER A 55 -13.28 2.61 7.15
N VAL A 56 -14.03 3.32 8.01
CA VAL A 56 -13.46 4.15 9.08
C VAL A 56 -12.73 3.29 10.13
N ALA A 57 -13.29 2.13 10.48
CA ALA A 57 -12.64 1.21 11.41
C ALA A 57 -11.30 0.70 10.86
N LYS A 58 -11.23 0.39 9.56
CA LYS A 58 -9.99 -0.04 8.90
C LYS A 58 -8.98 1.09 8.71
N LEU A 59 -9.41 2.32 8.49
CA LEU A 59 -8.52 3.49 8.45
C LEU A 59 -7.77 3.71 9.77
N ARG A 60 -8.36 3.35 10.91
CA ARG A 60 -7.71 3.42 12.24
C ARG A 60 -6.60 2.39 12.42
N GLU A 61 -6.62 1.30 11.66
CA GLU A 61 -5.56 0.27 11.63
C GLU A 61 -4.42 0.63 10.65
N ASN A 62 -4.53 1.76 9.96
CA ASN A 62 -3.52 2.16 8.98
C ASN A 62 -2.26 2.62 9.71
N PRO A 63 -1.11 1.96 9.53
CA PRO A 63 0.10 2.17 10.33
C PRO A 63 0.88 3.42 9.89
N HIS A 64 0.21 4.57 9.85
CA HIS A 64 0.89 5.85 9.64
C HIS A 64 1.60 6.38 10.89
N VAL A 65 1.51 5.65 12.00
CA VAL A 65 2.13 6.05 13.27
C VAL A 65 2.82 4.83 13.88
N SER A 66 4.12 4.87 13.92
CA SER A 66 4.95 3.90 14.63
C SER A 66 4.60 3.87 16.11
N ALA A 67 4.05 2.76 16.56
CA ALA A 67 3.74 2.55 17.96
C ALA A 67 5.01 2.12 18.72
N GLY A 68 5.86 3.07 19.10
CA GLY A 68 6.75 2.87 20.23
C GLY A 68 8.24 2.64 20.00
N ARG A 69 8.75 2.42 18.81
CA ARG A 69 10.19 2.43 18.51
C ARG A 69 10.44 3.41 17.37
N ALA A 70 11.50 4.22 17.49
CA ALA A 70 11.88 5.08 16.37
C ALA A 70 12.17 4.19 15.14
N PRO A 71 11.41 4.32 14.04
CA PRO A 71 11.60 3.51 12.86
C PRO A 71 12.95 3.84 12.21
N LEU A 72 13.47 2.91 11.42
CA LEU A 72 14.52 3.23 10.47
C LEU A 72 13.92 4.14 9.39
N VAL A 73 14.41 5.36 9.29
CA VAL A 73 13.96 6.28 8.24
C VAL A 73 14.77 6.01 6.99
N VAL A 74 14.07 5.75 5.88
CA VAL A 74 14.64 5.54 4.55
C VAL A 74 14.11 6.62 3.62
N ASN A 75 15.01 7.39 3.02
CA ASN A 75 14.62 8.41 2.06
C ASN A 75 14.61 7.82 0.65
N VAL A 76 13.49 7.99 -0.03
CA VAL A 76 13.25 7.54 -1.39
C VAL A 76 12.94 8.73 -2.27
N SER A 77 13.71 8.93 -3.33
CA SER A 77 13.49 9.96 -4.35
C SER A 77 13.17 9.31 -5.68
N GLY A 78 12.16 9.80 -6.36
CA GLY A 78 11.79 9.35 -7.70
C GLY A 78 11.87 10.45 -8.74
N GLY A 79 12.12 10.05 -9.98
CA GLY A 79 12.02 10.87 -11.18
C GLY A 79 11.82 9.96 -12.38
N GLN A 80 11.53 10.55 -13.56
CA GLN A 80 11.31 9.79 -14.80
C GLN A 80 12.66 9.23 -15.30
N TRP A 81 12.98 8.00 -15.18
CA TRP A 81 12.34 6.75 -14.77
C TRP A 81 13.29 6.00 -13.85
N TRP A 82 13.54 6.56 -12.69
CA TRP A 82 14.51 6.06 -11.72
C TRP A 82 13.97 6.20 -10.29
N TRP A 83 14.49 5.35 -9.40
CA TRP A 83 14.37 5.49 -7.96
C TRP A 83 15.76 5.58 -7.35
N GLU A 84 15.94 6.46 -6.38
CA GLU A 84 17.10 6.55 -5.51
C GLU A 84 16.67 6.28 -4.07
N ILE A 85 17.43 5.42 -3.39
CA ILE A 85 17.17 4.99 -2.02
C ILE A 85 18.46 5.19 -1.25
N ASP A 86 18.40 5.76 -0.04
CA ASP A 86 19.60 5.99 0.78
C ASP A 86 20.03 4.76 1.58
N THR A 87 19.21 3.70 1.61
CA THR A 87 19.46 2.49 2.40
C THR A 87 19.06 1.26 1.59
N TYR A 88 20.04 0.45 1.20
CA TYR A 88 19.86 -0.76 0.38
C TYR A 88 19.85 -2.06 1.18
N GLU A 89 20.17 -2.02 2.49
CA GLU A 89 20.22 -3.19 3.35
C GLU A 89 19.48 -2.93 4.65
N ILE A 90 18.43 -3.70 4.89
CA ILE A 90 17.53 -3.54 6.05
C ILE A 90 17.51 -4.85 6.85
N ALA A 91 17.48 -4.76 8.16
CA ALA A 91 17.35 -5.94 9.01
C ALA A 91 15.89 -6.44 9.00
N MET A 92 15.70 -7.76 8.89
CA MET A 92 14.40 -8.42 8.99
C MET A 92 13.69 -8.03 10.30
N GLY A 93 12.39 -7.75 10.24
CA GLY A 93 11.58 -7.32 11.39
C GLY A 93 11.85 -5.89 11.85
N GLN A 94 12.72 -5.14 11.17
CA GLN A 94 12.92 -3.72 11.43
C GLN A 94 11.72 -2.92 10.91
N GLU A 95 11.13 -2.09 11.78
CA GLU A 95 10.14 -1.12 11.34
C GLU A 95 10.82 -0.03 10.53
N VAL A 96 10.31 0.24 9.33
CA VAL A 96 10.83 1.21 8.37
C VAL A 96 9.78 2.29 8.12
N GLU A 97 10.18 3.55 8.19
CA GLU A 97 9.41 4.67 7.67
C GLU A 97 10.09 5.17 6.38
N SER A 98 9.54 4.85 5.24
CA SER A 98 9.99 5.38 3.95
C SER A 98 9.42 6.77 3.74
N CYS A 99 10.31 7.77 3.62
CA CYS A 99 9.99 9.15 3.27
C CYS A 99 10.13 9.31 1.75
N VAL A 100 9.02 9.29 1.04
CA VAL A 100 8.96 9.22 -0.43
C VAL A 100 8.63 10.57 -1.02
N LYS A 101 9.41 11.02 -1.98
CA LYS A 101 9.20 12.25 -2.75
C LYS A 101 9.49 12.01 -4.23
N THR A 102 9.05 12.93 -5.08
CA THR A 102 9.41 12.97 -6.50
C THR A 102 9.95 14.34 -6.89
N GLU A 103 10.78 14.35 -7.92
CA GLU A 103 11.37 15.57 -8.47
C GLU A 103 10.59 16.11 -9.68
N ASP A 104 9.65 15.33 -10.23
CA ASP A 104 8.92 15.66 -11.45
C ASP A 104 7.41 15.38 -11.35
N VAL A 105 6.93 14.25 -11.90
CA VAL A 105 5.52 13.87 -11.94
C VAL A 105 5.16 12.91 -10.80
N THR A 106 3.88 12.62 -10.66
CA THR A 106 3.42 11.60 -9.70
C THR A 106 3.87 10.21 -10.13
N HIS A 107 4.37 9.43 -9.17
CA HIS A 107 4.74 8.01 -9.31
C HIS A 107 4.05 7.18 -8.25
N GLY A 108 3.74 5.92 -8.54
CA GLY A 108 3.37 4.93 -7.53
C GLY A 108 4.63 4.31 -6.95
N THR A 109 4.79 4.35 -5.64
CA THR A 109 5.92 3.71 -4.95
C THR A 109 5.42 2.48 -4.25
N ASP A 110 5.58 1.34 -4.89
CA ASP A 110 5.07 0.07 -4.45
C ASP A 110 6.22 -0.86 -4.10
N ILE A 111 6.19 -1.42 -2.89
CA ILE A 111 7.19 -2.34 -2.38
C ILE A 111 6.69 -3.76 -2.54
N TYR A 112 7.42 -4.56 -3.30
CA TYR A 112 7.14 -5.97 -3.53
C TYR A 112 8.15 -6.86 -2.83
N ALA A 113 7.65 -7.91 -2.19
CA ALA A 113 8.47 -8.97 -1.62
C ALA A 113 9.06 -9.88 -2.72
N PRO A 114 10.05 -10.74 -2.41
CA PRO A 114 10.66 -11.65 -3.40
C PRO A 114 9.67 -12.58 -4.11
N ASP A 115 8.52 -12.87 -3.50
CA ASP A 115 7.42 -13.66 -4.07
C ASP A 115 6.40 -12.80 -4.85
N MET A 116 6.75 -11.57 -5.18
CA MET A 116 5.88 -10.57 -5.84
C MET A 116 4.59 -10.26 -5.07
N THR A 117 4.58 -10.46 -3.77
CA THR A 117 3.49 -9.97 -2.91
C THR A 117 3.68 -8.49 -2.62
N LEU A 118 2.66 -7.67 -2.85
CA LEU A 118 2.65 -6.25 -2.48
C LEU A 118 2.69 -6.12 -0.94
N VAL A 119 3.74 -5.49 -0.43
CA VAL A 119 3.96 -5.27 1.02
C VAL A 119 3.38 -3.93 1.46
N ALA A 120 3.69 -2.88 0.72
CA ALA A 120 3.30 -1.53 1.07
C ALA A 120 3.27 -0.65 -0.19
N GLN A 121 2.46 0.41 -0.15
CA GLN A 121 2.22 1.28 -1.30
C GLN A 121 1.96 2.71 -0.86
N VAL A 122 2.54 3.68 -1.58
CA VAL A 122 2.25 5.10 -1.41
C VAL A 122 2.51 5.85 -2.72
N GLN A 123 1.81 6.96 -2.94
CA GLN A 123 2.12 7.85 -4.07
C GLN A 123 3.25 8.82 -3.72
N ALA A 124 4.25 8.93 -4.61
CA ALA A 124 5.21 10.02 -4.64
C ALA A 124 4.60 11.18 -5.42
N MET A 125 4.26 12.26 -4.73
CA MET A 125 3.60 13.44 -5.32
C MET A 125 4.55 14.64 -5.38
N PRO A 126 4.50 15.45 -6.45
CA PRO A 126 5.29 16.68 -6.55
C PRO A 126 5.04 17.62 -5.35
N SER A 127 6.12 18.19 -4.83
CA SER A 127 6.09 19.14 -3.71
C SER A 127 5.57 18.58 -2.38
N TYR A 128 5.45 17.24 -2.27
CA TYR A 128 4.98 16.57 -1.06
C TYR A 128 5.91 15.42 -0.69
N THR A 129 6.09 15.17 0.62
CA THR A 129 6.80 14.00 1.10
C THR A 129 5.78 13.04 1.73
N SER A 130 5.53 11.95 1.03
CA SER A 130 4.67 10.88 1.53
C SER A 130 5.44 10.00 2.50
N LYS A 131 4.76 9.51 3.54
CA LYS A 131 5.34 8.60 4.52
C LYS A 131 4.67 7.24 4.43
N LEU A 132 5.48 6.19 4.39
CA LEU A 132 5.05 4.82 4.30
C LEU A 132 5.74 4.00 5.39
N ALA A 133 4.97 3.59 6.40
CA ALA A 133 5.47 2.67 7.44
C ALA A 133 5.21 1.23 7.03
N HIS A 134 6.23 0.39 7.14
CA HIS A 134 6.10 -1.04 6.88
C HIS A 134 7.12 -1.85 7.69
N THR A 135 6.82 -3.13 7.86
CA THR A 135 7.72 -4.12 8.46
C THR A 135 7.66 -5.37 7.61
N SER A 136 8.81 -5.95 7.31
CA SER A 136 8.90 -7.14 6.48
C SER A 136 9.62 -8.26 7.23
N ASP A 137 9.10 -9.46 7.14
CA ASP A 137 9.54 -10.63 7.94
C ASP A 137 10.22 -11.71 7.08
N LYS A 138 10.21 -11.57 5.75
CA LYS A 138 10.81 -12.54 4.84
C LYS A 138 12.15 -12.02 4.31
N PRO A 139 13.27 -12.73 4.48
CA PRO A 139 14.54 -12.29 3.91
C PRO A 139 14.53 -12.42 2.39
N GLY A 140 15.29 -11.57 1.73
CA GLY A 140 15.46 -11.58 0.27
C GLY A 140 15.48 -10.19 -0.35
N THR A 141 15.57 -10.15 -1.67
CA THR A 141 15.58 -8.91 -2.44
C THR A 141 14.16 -8.41 -2.70
N TYR A 142 13.88 -7.23 -2.23
CA TYR A 142 12.63 -6.51 -2.40
C TYR A 142 12.76 -5.52 -3.54
N GLN A 143 11.65 -5.26 -4.24
CA GLN A 143 11.63 -4.35 -5.38
C GLN A 143 10.76 -3.13 -5.10
N PHE A 144 11.27 -1.95 -5.46
CA PHE A 144 10.49 -0.74 -5.64
C PHE A 144 10.04 -0.69 -7.09
N LEU A 145 8.75 -0.75 -7.34
CA LEU A 145 8.15 -0.63 -8.68
C LEU A 145 7.32 0.65 -8.75
N CYS A 146 7.33 1.27 -9.93
CA CYS A 146 6.39 2.36 -10.22
C CYS A 146 5.08 1.77 -10.74
N MET A 147 3.97 1.95 -10.02
CA MET A 147 2.65 1.45 -10.40
C MET A 147 1.66 2.57 -10.78
N GLU A 148 2.15 3.79 -10.95
CA GLU A 148 1.41 4.93 -11.51
C GLU A 148 2.05 5.34 -12.84
N PHE A 149 1.27 5.39 -13.92
CA PHE A 149 1.81 5.70 -15.24
C PHE A 149 2.46 7.09 -15.27
N CYS A 150 3.77 7.10 -15.46
CA CYS A 150 4.61 8.30 -15.41
C CYS A 150 5.34 8.62 -16.74
N GLY A 151 4.97 7.94 -17.83
CA GLY A 151 5.54 8.20 -19.16
C GLY A 151 6.06 6.95 -19.88
N ILE A 152 6.86 7.15 -20.92
CA ILE A 152 7.18 6.12 -21.92
C ILE A 152 8.00 4.93 -21.35
N ALA A 153 8.92 5.18 -20.41
CA ALA A 153 9.71 4.14 -19.76
C ALA A 153 9.26 3.83 -18.33
N HIS A 154 7.96 4.01 -18.04
CA HIS A 154 7.35 3.69 -16.78
C HIS A 154 7.66 2.27 -16.27
N HIS A 155 7.69 1.30 -17.16
CA HIS A 155 7.95 -0.12 -16.85
C HIS A 155 9.41 -0.39 -16.47
N ASP A 156 10.36 0.50 -16.78
CA ASP A 156 11.78 0.38 -16.44
C ASP A 156 12.10 1.05 -15.07
N MET A 157 11.13 1.72 -14.46
CA MET A 157 11.31 2.43 -13.20
C MET A 157 11.28 1.45 -12.03
N VAL A 158 12.42 0.81 -11.80
CA VAL A 158 12.63 -0.24 -10.78
C VAL A 158 13.86 0.07 -9.96
N ASN A 159 13.85 -0.22 -8.68
CA ASN A 159 15.03 -0.30 -7.81
C ASN A 159 14.85 -1.45 -6.79
N GLU A 160 15.92 -1.87 -6.15
CA GLU A 160 15.92 -3.03 -5.26
C GLU A 160 16.62 -2.71 -3.93
N PHE A 161 16.23 -3.41 -2.88
CA PHE A 161 16.93 -3.43 -1.60
C PHE A 161 16.85 -4.82 -0.98
N ASP A 162 17.84 -5.15 -0.16
CA ASP A 162 17.93 -6.45 0.49
C ASP A 162 17.43 -6.41 1.94
N LEU A 163 16.55 -7.34 2.25
CA LEU A 163 16.16 -7.63 3.62
C LEU A 163 16.98 -8.81 4.15
N LEU A 164 17.85 -8.52 5.12
CA LEU A 164 18.80 -9.48 5.67
C LEU A 164 18.30 -10.03 7.01
N GLU A 165 18.58 -11.30 7.27
CA GLU A 165 18.43 -11.82 8.64
C GLU A 165 19.27 -11.00 9.63
N ALA A 166 18.75 -10.81 10.85
CA ALA A 166 19.39 -9.97 11.86
C ALA A 166 20.84 -10.39 12.15
N SER A 167 21.15 -11.66 12.08
CA SER A 167 22.50 -12.22 12.22
C SER A 167 23.44 -11.79 11.09
N GLN A 168 22.98 -11.83 9.86
CA GLN A 168 23.73 -11.43 8.66
C GLN A 168 23.96 -9.93 8.65
N TRP A 169 22.92 -9.15 8.92
CA TRP A 169 23.00 -7.70 9.03
C TRP A 169 24.01 -7.24 10.08
N LEU A 170 23.98 -7.83 11.30
CA LEU A 170 24.95 -7.52 12.36
C LEU A 170 26.38 -7.85 11.97
N MET A 171 26.62 -8.99 11.32
CA MET A 171 27.96 -9.37 10.85
C MET A 171 28.48 -8.38 9.81
N GLN A 172 27.67 -7.99 8.84
CA GLN A 172 28.03 -7.08 7.76
C GLN A 172 28.36 -5.68 8.30
N HIS A 173 27.48 -5.12 9.14
CA HIS A 173 27.67 -3.80 9.73
C HIS A 173 28.82 -3.76 10.75
N SER A 174 29.12 -4.85 11.45
CA SER A 174 30.28 -4.94 12.33
C SER A 174 31.60 -4.91 11.57
N LYS A 175 31.66 -5.57 10.40
CA LYS A 175 32.83 -5.52 9.51
C LYS A 175 33.06 -4.10 8.96
N LEU A 176 32.00 -3.43 8.52
CA LEU A 176 32.08 -2.04 8.03
C LEU A 176 32.56 -1.06 9.11
N LYS A 177 32.02 -1.17 10.33
CA LYS A 177 32.46 -0.34 11.47
C LYS A 177 33.95 -0.57 11.81
N ARG A 178 34.45 -1.82 11.75
CA ARG A 178 35.86 -2.15 11.99
C ARG A 178 36.75 -1.59 10.87
N ALA A 179 36.33 -1.70 9.61
CA ALA A 179 37.08 -1.14 8.48
C ALA A 179 37.21 0.39 8.59
N ARG A 180 36.10 1.08 8.86
CA ARG A 180 36.05 2.54 9.02
C ARG A 180 36.95 3.04 10.18
N LYS A 181 37.00 2.29 11.30
CA LYS A 181 37.86 2.61 12.42
C LYS A 181 39.33 2.46 12.06
N LYS A 182 39.71 1.45 11.25
CA LYS A 182 41.09 1.28 10.77
C LYS A 182 41.55 2.44 9.89
N THR A 183 40.69 2.90 8.99
CA THR A 183 41.04 4.02 8.09
C THR A 183 41.23 5.33 8.84
N HIS A 184 40.42 5.57 9.89
CA HIS A 184 40.55 6.80 10.71
C HIS A 184 41.75 6.81 11.65
N THR A 185 42.42 5.66 11.90
CA THR A 185 43.62 5.56 12.75
C THR A 185 44.89 5.70 11.91
N LEU A 186 44.79 5.71 10.58
CA LEU A 186 45.91 5.81 9.64
C LEU A 186 46.07 7.22 9.03
N LEU A 187 45.22 8.15 9.40
CA LEU A 187 45.28 9.59 9.10
C LEU A 187 45.65 10.36 10.37
#